data_3ad524a039ff5d03a200f64f1c4f3d47
#
_entry.id   3ad524a039ff5d03a200f64f1c4f3d47
#
_cell.length_a   1.000
_cell.length_b   1.000
_cell.length_c   1.000
_cell.angle_alpha   90.00
_cell.angle_beta   90.00
_cell.angle_gamma   90.00
#
_symmetry.space_group_name_H-M   'P 1'
#
loop_
_entity.id
_entity.type
_entity.pdbx_description
1 polymer ?
#
loop_
_entity_poly.entity_id
_entity_poly.type
_entity_poly.pdbx_seq_one_letter_code
_entity_poly.pdbx_strand_id
1 'polypeptide(L)'
;EAAAYTVHYGEIAKGENGKVKGEKFEILDQVLVSVFRAPHPFTGEDVVEIACHGSMYIQQTLLQWLIDAGCQMAKAGEFTQRAFLNGKMDLTEAEAVADLIAAQTKAEKDLALIQLRGGISNELAALRERLLTFTSLIELELDFADHEELEFADRQQLFDLAHEIDTTIAALISS
;
A
#
# COMPACT_ATOMS: atom_id res chain seq x y z
N GLU A 1 -2.91 -28.27 2.48
CA GLU A 1 -2.53 -26.89 2.16
C GLU A 1 -3.77 -26.02 2.36
N ALA A 2 -3.70 -24.96 3.23
CA ALA A 2 -4.84 -24.12 3.51
C ALA A 2 -5.15 -23.22 2.30
N ALA A 3 -6.45 -23.09 1.99
CA ALA A 3 -6.90 -22.18 0.94
C ALA A 3 -6.67 -20.70 1.34
N ALA A 4 -6.56 -19.84 0.35
CA ALA A 4 -6.45 -18.39 0.58
C ALA A 4 -7.75 -17.83 1.17
N TYR A 5 -7.63 -16.79 2.01
CA TYR A 5 -8.77 -16.10 2.65
C TYR A 5 -9.65 -17.01 3.49
N THR A 6 -9.02 -17.94 4.19
CA THR A 6 -9.70 -18.85 5.10
C THR A 6 -9.31 -18.57 6.54
N VAL A 7 -10.25 -18.81 7.45
CA VAL A 7 -10.03 -18.77 8.89
C VAL A 7 -10.19 -20.18 9.45
N HIS A 8 -9.20 -20.60 10.20
CA HIS A 8 -9.16 -21.94 10.82
C HIS A 8 -9.15 -21.80 12.34
N TYR A 9 -10.03 -22.54 12.99
CA TYR A 9 -9.99 -22.69 14.43
C TYR A 9 -9.17 -23.93 14.79
N GLY A 10 -8.31 -23.82 15.80
CA GLY A 10 -7.49 -24.93 16.24
C GLY A 10 -6.72 -24.63 17.52
N GLU A 11 -5.88 -25.57 17.91
CA GLU A 11 -5.00 -25.45 19.05
C GLU A 11 -3.58 -25.17 18.57
N ILE A 12 -2.88 -24.22 19.23
CA ILE A 12 -1.46 -24.02 19.01
C ILE A 12 -0.67 -24.80 20.06
N ALA A 13 0.19 -25.68 19.60
CA ALA A 13 0.95 -26.55 20.46
C ALA A 13 2.39 -26.68 19.99
N LYS A 14 3.33 -26.83 20.95
CA LYS A 14 4.74 -27.15 20.66
C LYS A 14 4.92 -28.67 20.72
N GLY A 15 5.38 -29.22 19.61
CA GLY A 15 5.76 -30.64 19.49
C GLY A 15 7.24 -30.80 19.20
N GLU A 16 7.85 -31.89 19.67
CA GLU A 16 9.20 -32.23 19.26
C GLU A 16 9.23 -32.65 17.79
N ASN A 17 9.98 -31.91 16.95
CA ASN A 17 10.29 -32.23 15.55
C ASN A 17 9.11 -32.29 14.55
N GLY A 18 8.00 -31.59 14.80
CA GLY A 18 6.90 -31.49 13.81
C GLY A 18 6.17 -32.82 13.51
N LYS A 19 6.34 -33.87 14.31
CA LYS A 19 5.68 -35.17 14.14
C LYS A 19 4.49 -35.32 15.08
N VAL A 20 3.30 -35.35 14.51
CA VAL A 20 1.99 -35.47 15.15
C VAL A 20 1.60 -36.93 15.37
N LYS A 21 2.38 -37.71 16.10
CA LYS A 21 1.92 -39.05 16.53
C LYS A 21 2.54 -39.45 17.87
N GLY A 22 1.73 -39.37 18.93
CA GLY A 22 1.92 -40.18 20.15
C GLY A 22 2.68 -39.55 21.31
N GLU A 23 3.09 -38.27 21.26
CA GLU A 23 3.82 -37.58 22.32
C GLU A 23 3.00 -36.47 22.95
N LYS A 24 3.29 -36.14 24.21
CA LYS A 24 2.61 -35.05 24.94
C LYS A 24 2.90 -33.72 24.28
N PHE A 25 1.86 -33.15 23.63
CA PHE A 25 1.91 -31.78 23.15
C PHE A 25 1.69 -30.83 24.32
N GLU A 26 2.50 -29.79 24.39
CA GLU A 26 2.19 -28.64 25.22
C GLU A 26 1.26 -27.74 24.44
N ILE A 27 -0.03 -27.81 24.74
CA ILE A 27 -1.03 -26.92 24.15
C ILE A 27 -0.89 -25.57 24.87
N LEU A 28 -0.64 -24.52 24.11
CA LEU A 28 -0.54 -23.16 24.63
C LEU A 28 -1.91 -22.46 24.67
N ASP A 29 -2.65 -22.55 23.59
CA ASP A 29 -3.93 -21.82 23.47
C ASP A 29 -4.79 -22.39 22.34
N GLN A 30 -6.08 -22.02 22.35
CA GLN A 30 -6.99 -22.17 21.24
C GLN A 30 -6.99 -20.89 20.42
N VAL A 31 -6.71 -20.98 19.14
CA VAL A 31 -6.45 -19.82 18.27
C VAL A 31 -7.33 -19.84 17.01
N LEU A 32 -7.51 -18.64 16.44
CA LEU A 32 -7.98 -18.47 15.08
C LEU A 32 -6.79 -18.11 14.19
N VAL A 33 -6.63 -18.85 13.11
CA VAL A 33 -5.55 -18.62 12.13
C VAL A 33 -6.16 -18.19 10.82
N SER A 34 -5.88 -16.95 10.40
CA SER A 34 -6.27 -16.43 9.09
C SER A 34 -5.13 -16.58 8.11
N VAL A 35 -5.42 -17.10 6.92
CA VAL A 35 -4.42 -17.33 5.87
C VAL A 35 -4.71 -16.45 4.67
N PHE A 36 -3.74 -15.64 4.28
CA PHE A 36 -3.80 -14.75 3.14
C PHE A 36 -2.68 -15.10 2.16
N ARG A 37 -3.01 -15.23 0.88
CA ARG A 37 -2.06 -15.57 -0.18
C ARG A 37 -1.78 -14.38 -1.08
N ALA A 38 -0.52 -14.26 -1.48
CA ALA A 38 -0.11 -13.29 -2.48
C ALA A 38 -1.01 -13.37 -3.74
N PRO A 39 -1.18 -12.25 -4.47
CA PRO A 39 -0.63 -10.91 -4.27
C PRO A 39 -1.54 -9.96 -3.47
N HIS A 40 -2.64 -10.43 -2.92
CA HIS A 40 -3.71 -9.58 -2.37
C HIS A 40 -3.51 -9.04 -0.94
N PRO A 41 -2.73 -9.66 -0.02
CA PRO A 41 -2.51 -9.11 1.31
C PRO A 41 -1.86 -7.74 1.30
N PHE A 42 -1.84 -7.07 2.46
CA PHE A 42 -1.30 -5.72 2.63
C PHE A 42 0.14 -5.59 2.09
N THR A 43 1.01 -6.55 2.43
CA THR A 43 2.41 -6.55 1.96
C THR A 43 2.58 -7.07 0.53
N GLY A 44 1.55 -7.68 -0.08
CA GLY A 44 1.67 -8.40 -1.35
C GLY A 44 2.29 -9.78 -1.24
N GLU A 45 2.67 -10.23 -0.05
CA GLU A 45 3.27 -11.53 0.25
C GLU A 45 2.25 -12.44 0.94
N ASP A 46 2.58 -13.74 1.09
CA ASP A 46 1.77 -14.65 1.91
C ASP A 46 1.82 -14.17 3.38
N VAL A 47 0.65 -14.05 4.01
CA VAL A 47 0.50 -13.61 5.40
C VAL A 47 -0.34 -14.61 6.18
N VAL A 48 0.07 -14.85 7.41
CA VAL A 48 -0.70 -15.61 8.39
C VAL A 48 -0.90 -14.74 9.63
N GLU A 49 -2.15 -14.62 10.05
CA GLU A 49 -2.51 -13.95 11.30
C GLU A 49 -2.98 -14.98 12.32
N ILE A 50 -2.46 -14.90 13.54
CA ILE A 50 -2.83 -15.79 14.64
C ILE A 50 -3.47 -14.95 15.75
N ALA A 51 -4.77 -15.12 15.96
CA ALA A 51 -5.49 -14.49 17.05
C ALA A 51 -5.55 -15.45 18.25
N CYS A 52 -4.94 -15.07 19.35
CA CYS A 52 -4.86 -15.81 20.62
C CYS A 52 -5.57 -15.05 21.74
N HIS A 53 -5.78 -15.69 22.91
CA HIS A 53 -6.31 -15.01 24.08
C HIS A 53 -5.37 -13.91 24.58
N GLY A 54 -5.92 -12.85 25.18
CA GLY A 54 -5.21 -11.63 25.61
C GLY A 54 -4.27 -11.77 26.79
N SER A 55 -3.80 -12.98 27.13
CA SER A 55 -2.82 -13.21 28.18
C SER A 55 -1.42 -12.83 27.74
N MET A 56 -0.71 -12.01 28.50
CA MET A 56 0.68 -11.64 28.23
C MET A 56 1.58 -12.88 28.15
N TYR A 57 1.35 -13.90 28.98
CA TYR A 57 2.09 -15.15 28.94
C TYR A 57 1.91 -15.89 27.61
N ILE A 58 0.66 -16.01 27.13
CA ILE A 58 0.35 -16.68 25.87
C ILE A 58 1.00 -15.93 24.71
N GLN A 59 0.85 -14.60 24.64
CA GLN A 59 1.41 -13.77 23.57
C GLN A 59 2.95 -13.88 23.51
N GLN A 60 3.62 -13.76 24.65
CA GLN A 60 5.08 -13.86 24.71
C GLN A 60 5.58 -15.27 24.37
N THR A 61 4.91 -16.32 24.86
CA THR A 61 5.28 -17.69 24.57
C THR A 61 5.07 -18.04 23.10
N LEU A 62 3.95 -17.62 22.53
CA LEU A 62 3.66 -17.81 21.11
C LEU A 62 4.71 -17.12 20.23
N LEU A 63 5.03 -15.88 20.54
CA LEU A 63 6.05 -15.12 19.82
C LEU A 63 7.42 -15.79 19.91
N GLN A 64 7.80 -16.28 21.11
CA GLN A 64 9.06 -17.01 21.29
C GLN A 64 9.08 -18.30 20.45
N TRP A 65 7.98 -19.04 20.41
CA TRP A 65 7.91 -20.27 19.60
C TRP A 65 8.07 -19.99 18.10
N LEU A 66 7.52 -18.86 17.61
CA LEU A 66 7.71 -18.44 16.23
C LEU A 66 9.18 -18.06 15.95
N ILE A 67 9.82 -17.36 16.88
CA ILE A 67 11.25 -17.01 16.76
C ILE A 67 12.12 -18.27 16.79
N ASP A 68 11.85 -19.20 17.70
CA ASP A 68 12.55 -20.49 17.79
C ASP A 68 12.38 -21.31 16.49
N ALA A 69 11.25 -21.14 15.80
CA ALA A 69 10.97 -21.77 14.51
C ALA A 69 11.64 -21.06 13.31
N GLY A 70 12.36 -19.96 13.54
CA GLY A 70 13.12 -19.23 12.52
C GLY A 70 12.46 -17.92 12.03
N CYS A 71 11.36 -17.49 12.62
CA CYS A 71 10.79 -16.19 12.34
C CYS A 71 11.66 -15.08 12.94
N GLN A 72 11.58 -13.90 12.39
CA GLN A 72 12.26 -12.71 12.89
C GLN A 72 11.24 -11.65 13.28
N MET A 73 11.56 -10.87 14.31
CA MET A 73 10.77 -9.72 14.70
C MET A 73 10.83 -8.66 13.59
N ALA A 74 9.67 -8.22 13.14
CA ALA A 74 9.57 -7.12 12.19
C ALA A 74 10.03 -5.81 12.85
N LYS A 75 10.71 -4.96 12.07
CA LYS A 75 11.07 -3.60 12.49
C LYS A 75 9.84 -2.69 12.39
N ALA A 76 9.89 -1.57 13.09
CA ALA A 76 8.84 -0.55 12.96
C ALA A 76 8.73 -0.10 11.50
N GLY A 77 7.51 -0.12 10.96
CA GLY A 77 7.23 0.22 9.56
C GLY A 77 7.58 -0.84 8.51
N GLU A 78 8.10 -2.01 8.91
CA GLU A 78 8.55 -3.04 7.95
C GLU A 78 7.43 -3.57 7.06
N PHE A 79 6.20 -3.71 7.56
CA PHE A 79 5.05 -4.13 6.74
C PHE A 79 4.74 -3.12 5.65
N THR A 80 4.74 -1.83 5.97
CA THR A 80 4.54 -0.75 4.99
C THR A 80 5.69 -0.68 4.00
N GLN A 81 6.94 -0.85 4.46
CA GLN A 81 8.11 -0.92 3.59
C GLN A 81 8.00 -2.08 2.58
N ARG A 82 7.58 -3.26 3.01
CA ARG A 82 7.37 -4.42 2.12
C ARG A 82 6.25 -4.15 1.12
N ALA A 83 5.14 -3.55 1.58
CA ALA A 83 4.05 -3.17 0.69
C ALA A 83 4.51 -2.19 -0.40
N PHE A 84 5.30 -1.18 -0.06
CA PHE A 84 5.90 -0.26 -1.01
C PHE A 84 6.85 -0.97 -1.99
N LEU A 85 7.78 -1.80 -1.51
CA LEU A 85 8.72 -2.55 -2.35
C LEU A 85 8.02 -3.53 -3.31
N ASN A 86 6.89 -4.07 -2.90
CA ASN A 86 6.06 -4.97 -3.71
C ASN A 86 5.04 -4.22 -4.61
N GLY A 87 5.12 -2.89 -4.69
CA GLY A 87 4.27 -2.07 -5.56
C GLY A 87 2.80 -2.04 -5.15
N LYS A 88 2.50 -2.30 -3.87
CA LYS A 88 1.13 -2.25 -3.33
C LYS A 88 0.68 -0.83 -3.01
N MET A 89 1.62 0.06 -2.82
CA MET A 89 1.42 1.48 -2.55
C MET A 89 2.61 2.29 -3.04
N ASP A 90 2.43 3.56 -3.27
CA ASP A 90 3.50 4.50 -3.55
C ASP A 90 4.12 5.08 -2.26
N LEU A 91 5.13 5.94 -2.41
CA LEU A 91 5.83 6.51 -1.26
C LEU A 91 4.92 7.44 -0.45
N THR A 92 4.08 8.24 -1.12
CA THR A 92 3.15 9.17 -0.46
C THR A 92 2.10 8.42 0.36
N GLU A 93 1.58 7.31 -0.19
CA GLU A 93 0.67 6.41 0.52
C GLU A 93 1.36 5.73 1.71
N ALA A 94 2.62 5.33 1.57
CA ALA A 94 3.41 4.73 2.65
C ALA A 94 3.68 5.73 3.79
N GLU A 95 3.95 6.99 3.49
CA GLU A 95 4.09 8.08 4.47
C GLU A 95 2.75 8.34 5.17
N ALA A 96 1.65 8.35 4.42
CA ALA A 96 0.30 8.56 4.96
C ALA A 96 -0.12 7.48 5.97
N VAL A 97 0.42 6.25 5.88
CA VAL A 97 0.20 5.22 6.92
C VAL A 97 0.79 5.67 8.26
N ALA A 98 1.99 6.25 8.25
CA ALA A 98 2.64 6.73 9.48
C ALA A 98 1.88 7.93 10.06
N ASP A 99 1.45 8.87 9.20
CA ASP A 99 0.66 10.04 9.61
C ASP A 99 -0.69 9.63 10.20
N LEU A 100 -1.35 8.63 9.60
CA LEU A 100 -2.62 8.10 10.12
C LEU A 100 -2.45 7.48 11.52
N ILE A 101 -1.35 6.78 11.76
CA ILE A 101 -1.04 6.20 13.08
C ILE A 101 -0.72 7.30 14.11
N ALA A 102 -0.02 8.37 13.70
CA ALA A 102 0.36 9.48 14.54
C ALA A 102 -0.77 10.50 14.79
N ALA A 103 -1.83 10.49 13.97
CA ALA A 103 -2.92 11.45 14.03
C ALA A 103 -3.60 11.52 15.40
N GLN A 104 -3.68 12.71 15.97
CA GLN A 104 -4.32 12.97 17.26
C GLN A 104 -5.66 13.72 17.12
N THR A 105 -5.92 14.26 15.94
CA THR A 105 -7.15 15.01 15.65
C THR A 105 -7.92 14.39 14.49
N LYS A 106 -9.21 14.73 14.42
CA LYS A 106 -10.03 14.31 13.28
C LYS A 106 -9.49 14.86 11.96
N ALA A 107 -9.01 16.12 11.96
CA ALA A 107 -8.50 16.77 10.76
C ALA A 107 -7.24 16.07 10.24
N GLU A 108 -6.27 15.76 11.11
CA GLU A 108 -5.06 15.00 10.75
C GLU A 108 -5.40 13.62 10.19
N LYS A 109 -6.30 12.90 10.86
CA LYS A 109 -6.77 11.58 10.39
C LYS A 109 -7.43 11.69 9.01
N ASP A 110 -8.31 12.68 8.79
CA ASP A 110 -9.03 12.84 7.52
C ASP A 110 -8.04 13.19 6.39
N LEU A 111 -7.03 14.01 6.64
CA LEU A 111 -5.96 14.33 5.69
C LEU A 111 -5.13 13.11 5.33
N ALA A 112 -4.65 12.37 6.34
CA ALA A 112 -3.87 11.14 6.13
C ALA A 112 -4.67 10.09 5.34
N LEU A 113 -5.98 9.97 5.55
CA LEU A 113 -6.84 9.08 4.78
C LEU A 113 -7.00 9.50 3.31
N ILE A 114 -7.03 10.79 3.02
CA ILE A 114 -7.05 11.30 1.63
C ILE A 114 -5.74 10.93 0.93
N GLN A 115 -4.61 11.16 1.58
CA GLN A 115 -3.29 10.80 1.04
C GLN A 115 -3.14 9.28 0.84
N LEU A 116 -3.56 8.47 1.83
CA LEU A 116 -3.52 7.00 1.75
C LEU A 116 -4.39 6.44 0.60
N ARG A 117 -5.37 7.18 0.14
CA ARG A 117 -6.20 6.83 -1.03
C ARG A 117 -5.64 7.34 -2.36
N GLY A 118 -4.39 7.79 -2.36
CA GLY A 118 -3.70 8.29 -3.55
C GLY A 118 -4.16 9.68 -3.99
N GLY A 119 -4.69 10.52 -3.08
CA GLY A 119 -5.21 11.84 -3.42
C GLY A 119 -4.21 12.67 -4.22
N ILE A 120 -3.02 12.95 -3.64
CA ILE A 120 -1.96 13.73 -4.29
C ILE A 120 -1.40 13.00 -5.51
N SER A 121 -1.15 11.71 -5.42
CA SER A 121 -0.60 10.90 -6.51
C SER A 121 -1.51 10.89 -7.74
N ASN A 122 -2.82 10.81 -7.54
CA ASN A 122 -3.81 10.87 -8.62
C ASN A 122 -3.84 12.26 -9.29
N GLU A 123 -3.76 13.34 -8.51
CA GLU A 123 -3.70 14.72 -9.03
C GLU A 123 -2.43 14.94 -9.85
N LEU A 124 -1.27 14.48 -9.35
CA LEU A 124 0.01 14.56 -10.08
C LEU A 124 0.00 13.72 -11.36
N ALA A 125 -0.60 12.52 -11.33
CA ALA A 125 -0.74 11.69 -12.52
C ALA A 125 -1.63 12.37 -13.58
N ALA A 126 -2.74 12.96 -13.18
CA ALA A 126 -3.61 13.72 -14.09
C ALA A 126 -2.90 14.96 -14.67
N LEU A 127 -2.14 15.69 -13.85
CA LEU A 127 -1.33 16.82 -14.31
C LEU A 127 -0.25 16.38 -15.30
N ARG A 128 0.43 15.27 -15.03
CA ARG A 128 1.43 14.68 -15.94
C ARG A 128 0.84 14.36 -17.31
N GLU A 129 -0.33 13.73 -17.37
CA GLU A 129 -1.00 13.40 -18.64
C GLU A 129 -1.38 14.66 -19.43
N ARG A 130 -1.83 15.73 -18.73
CA ARG A 130 -2.12 17.03 -19.37
C ARG A 130 -0.85 17.67 -19.93
N LEU A 131 0.27 17.62 -19.21
CA LEU A 131 1.56 18.12 -19.69
C LEU A 131 2.06 17.33 -20.89
N LEU A 132 1.92 16.01 -20.92
CA LEU A 132 2.26 15.18 -22.07
C LEU A 132 1.41 15.54 -23.28
N THR A 133 0.10 15.71 -23.11
CA THR A 133 -0.81 16.14 -24.18
C THR A 133 -0.40 17.52 -24.73
N PHE A 134 -0.09 18.47 -23.84
CA PHE A 134 0.38 19.81 -24.20
C PHE A 134 1.67 19.76 -25.03
N THR A 135 2.66 18.96 -24.57
CA THR A 135 3.93 18.78 -25.30
C THR A 135 3.69 18.18 -26.69
N SER A 136 2.85 17.15 -26.79
CA SER A 136 2.52 16.51 -28.08
C SER A 136 1.84 17.45 -29.06
N LEU A 137 0.96 18.34 -28.58
CA LEU A 137 0.30 19.34 -29.43
C LEU A 137 1.31 20.39 -29.93
N ILE A 138 2.28 20.81 -29.09
CA ILE A 138 3.35 21.71 -29.50
C ILE A 138 4.26 21.05 -30.53
N GLU A 139 4.66 19.80 -30.31
CA GLU A 139 5.49 19.05 -31.25
C GLU A 139 4.79 18.92 -32.61
N LEU A 140 3.49 18.62 -32.59
CA LEU A 140 2.69 18.55 -33.82
C LEU A 140 2.66 19.88 -34.58
N GLU A 141 2.44 21.00 -33.88
CA GLU A 141 2.43 22.33 -34.47
C GLU A 141 3.82 22.69 -35.07
N LEU A 142 4.91 22.31 -34.39
CA LEU A 142 6.26 22.56 -34.87
C LEU A 142 6.62 21.72 -36.08
N ASP A 143 6.25 20.44 -36.11
CA ASP A 143 6.54 19.52 -37.22
C ASP A 143 5.82 19.92 -38.52
N PHE A 144 4.66 20.54 -38.40
CA PHE A 144 3.86 20.99 -39.53
C PHE A 144 3.88 22.50 -39.79
N ALA A 145 4.70 23.26 -39.06
CA ALA A 145 4.84 24.72 -39.21
C ALA A 145 5.27 25.17 -40.61
N ASP A 146 5.92 24.30 -41.41
CA ASP A 146 6.34 24.57 -42.79
C ASP A 146 5.23 24.41 -43.81
N HIS A 147 4.03 23.93 -43.41
CA HIS A 147 2.86 23.78 -44.26
C HIS A 147 1.86 24.91 -43.99
N GLU A 148 1.99 26.01 -44.75
CA GLU A 148 1.21 27.26 -44.57
C GLU A 148 -0.34 27.11 -44.72
N GLU A 149 -0.84 25.94 -45.15
CA GLU A 149 -2.27 25.73 -45.47
C GLU A 149 -3.05 24.87 -44.46
N LEU A 150 -2.39 24.34 -43.42
CA LEU A 150 -3.04 23.43 -42.46
C LEU A 150 -2.75 23.86 -41.03
N GLU A 151 -3.74 24.39 -40.33
CA GLU A 151 -3.74 24.49 -38.86
C GLU A 151 -3.99 23.09 -38.30
N PHE A 152 -2.92 22.39 -37.80
CA PHE A 152 -3.02 21.04 -37.24
C PHE A 152 -3.38 21.01 -35.75
N ALA A 153 -3.09 22.09 -35.00
CA ALA A 153 -3.51 22.25 -33.65
C ALA A 153 -4.36 23.51 -33.51
N ASP A 154 -5.50 23.38 -32.83
CA ASP A 154 -6.29 24.52 -32.44
C ASP A 154 -5.52 25.29 -31.34
N ARG A 155 -4.98 26.46 -31.73
CA ARG A 155 -4.25 27.35 -30.81
C ARG A 155 -5.07 27.71 -29.57
N GLN A 156 -6.39 27.75 -29.70
CA GLN A 156 -7.26 28.00 -28.55
C GLN A 156 -7.18 26.81 -27.57
N GLN A 157 -7.16 25.57 -28.04
CA GLN A 157 -7.00 24.39 -27.20
C GLN A 157 -5.66 24.41 -26.46
N LEU A 158 -4.57 24.86 -27.10
CA LEU A 158 -3.26 25.01 -26.45
C LEU A 158 -3.30 26.06 -25.31
N PHE A 159 -3.91 27.21 -25.55
CA PHE A 159 -4.06 28.24 -24.52
C PHE A 159 -4.95 27.79 -23.36
N ASP A 160 -6.06 27.12 -23.66
CA ASP A 160 -6.99 26.62 -22.65
C ASP A 160 -6.30 25.55 -21.78
N LEU A 161 -5.56 24.62 -22.39
CA LEU A 161 -4.81 23.60 -21.68
C LEU A 161 -3.68 24.17 -20.84
N ALA A 162 -2.94 25.16 -21.36
CA ALA A 162 -1.90 25.87 -20.61
C ALA A 162 -2.49 26.58 -19.37
N HIS A 163 -3.63 27.25 -19.52
CA HIS A 163 -4.30 27.93 -18.42
C HIS A 163 -4.83 26.93 -17.37
N GLU A 164 -5.36 25.80 -17.80
CA GLU A 164 -5.82 24.73 -16.89
C GLU A 164 -4.65 24.14 -16.08
N ILE A 165 -3.50 23.89 -16.72
CA ILE A 165 -2.28 23.41 -16.08
C ILE A 165 -1.79 24.43 -15.05
N ASP A 166 -1.69 25.72 -15.43
CA ASP A 166 -1.25 26.80 -14.55
C ASP A 166 -2.14 26.92 -13.31
N THR A 167 -3.46 26.88 -13.50
CA THR A 167 -4.45 26.93 -12.42
C THR A 167 -4.28 25.71 -11.46
N THR A 168 -4.07 24.52 -12.01
CA THR A 168 -3.87 23.30 -11.21
C THR A 168 -2.58 23.39 -10.38
N ILE A 169 -1.49 23.84 -11.00
CA ILE A 169 -0.20 24.02 -10.31
C ILE A 169 -0.32 25.08 -9.20
N ALA A 170 -0.98 26.21 -9.48
CA ALA A 170 -1.18 27.26 -8.49
C ALA A 170 -2.00 26.76 -7.28
N ALA A 171 -3.03 25.95 -7.52
CA ALA A 171 -3.81 25.31 -6.45
C ALA A 171 -2.97 24.35 -5.60
N LEU A 172 -2.13 23.50 -6.23
CA LEU A 172 -1.23 22.59 -5.54
C LEU A 172 -0.16 23.30 -4.69
N ILE A 173 0.34 24.47 -5.14
CA ILE A 173 1.32 25.26 -4.38
C ILE A 173 0.67 25.94 -3.17
N SER A 174 -0.62 26.26 -3.25
CA SER A 174 -1.34 26.99 -2.19
C SER A 174 -2.00 26.08 -1.14
N SER A 175 -2.07 24.78 -1.38
CA SER A 175 -2.61 23.77 -0.47
C SER A 175 -1.59 23.33 0.58
#